data_2b0887a75d262ec78c2c26a9be1846b5
#
_entry.id   2b0887a75d262ec78c2c26a9be1846b5
#
_cell.length_a   1.000
_cell.length_b   1.000
_cell.length_c   1.000
_cell.angle_alpha   90.00
_cell.angle_beta   90.00
_cell.angle_gamma   90.00
#
_symmetry.space_group_name_H-M   'P 1'
#
loop_
_entity.id
_entity.type
_entity.pdbx_description
1 polymer ?
#
loop_
_entity_poly.entity_id
_entity_poly.type
_entity_poly.pdbx_seq_one_letter_code
_entity_poly.pdbx_strand_id
1 'polypeptide(L)'
;MPKRPTIERAFLVNTEIAELLATEAETAKQPLQKALRRAARRAFLWPEEAAQLVRQGRSLEELSGVGPYLNKVIGHWIEKPPLIPEPPEIRKGFLSLPQARALLDGKPSWLKGLQGDLQMHTQWSDGSGSIGQMAEAAIARRYEYIAITDHSKGLKIAGGIDEEQLGQQAAEIASVNDALTSNGHALRVLRSIELNLNPAGSGDMDTRCLSKLDLVLGCFHSALRRKEDQTERYLAALRNPTIHILGHPRGRIFNYRLGLKADWPRVFDLAAELDKAVEIDAYPDRQDLSLDLVQLAKKAGCRISLGTDSHDPSQLAFIELGLACALSAGVLRERILNFMRHAELLDWARAVRQV
;
A
#
# COMPACT_ATOMS: atom_id res chain seq x y z
N MET A 1 31.79 -18.50 -15.30
CA MET A 1 30.42 -18.10 -14.96
C MET A 1 29.60 -18.10 -16.25
N PRO A 2 28.51 -18.86 -16.37
CA PRO A 2 27.69 -18.84 -17.57
C PRO A 2 26.99 -17.48 -17.68
N LYS A 3 27.10 -16.82 -18.83
CA LYS A 3 26.36 -15.62 -19.19
C LYS A 3 24.87 -15.97 -19.11
N ARG A 4 24.11 -15.23 -18.27
CA ARG A 4 22.63 -15.30 -18.29
C ARG A 4 22.18 -15.03 -19.73
N PRO A 5 21.19 -15.78 -20.25
CA PRO A 5 20.65 -15.50 -21.57
C PRO A 5 20.06 -14.09 -21.56
N THR A 6 20.51 -13.26 -22.49
CA THR A 6 19.87 -11.98 -22.79
C THR A 6 18.51 -12.31 -23.37
N ILE A 7 17.45 -12.21 -22.56
CA ILE A 7 16.08 -12.23 -23.08
C ILE A 7 15.97 -10.94 -23.90
N GLU A 8 15.86 -11.05 -25.21
CA GLU A 8 15.45 -9.94 -26.08
C GLU A 8 14.09 -9.46 -25.56
N ARG A 9 14.09 -8.41 -24.76
CA ARG A 9 12.86 -7.78 -24.28
C ARG A 9 12.22 -7.05 -25.47
N ALA A 10 11.02 -7.45 -25.82
CA ALA A 10 10.32 -6.93 -26.99
C ALA A 10 9.97 -5.42 -26.90
N PHE A 11 10.06 -4.79 -25.71
CA PHE A 11 9.77 -3.36 -25.48
C PHE A 11 10.14 -2.88 -24.07
N LEU A 12 10.27 -1.54 -23.93
CA LEU A 12 10.51 -0.85 -22.67
C LEU A 12 9.24 -0.86 -21.80
N VAL A 13 9.33 -1.28 -20.53
CA VAL A 13 8.19 -1.30 -19.60
C VAL A 13 8.15 -0.04 -18.72
N ASN A 14 7.00 0.25 -18.12
CA ASN A 14 6.80 1.48 -17.36
C ASN A 14 7.76 1.63 -16.17
N THR A 15 8.16 0.54 -15.53
CA THR A 15 9.15 0.58 -14.44
C THR A 15 10.54 0.98 -14.93
N GLU A 16 10.91 0.60 -16.13
CA GLU A 16 12.17 1.01 -16.78
C GLU A 16 12.12 2.47 -17.20
N ILE A 17 10.97 2.92 -17.70
CA ILE A 17 10.74 4.36 -17.99
C ILE A 17 10.83 5.17 -16.69
N ALA A 18 10.27 4.68 -15.59
CA ALA A 18 10.39 5.32 -14.27
C ALA A 18 11.85 5.44 -13.82
N GLU A 19 12.67 4.42 -14.04
CA GLU A 19 14.10 4.45 -13.71
C GLU A 19 14.85 5.45 -14.59
N LEU A 20 14.60 5.48 -15.90
CA LEU A 20 15.20 6.46 -16.82
C LEU A 20 14.84 7.89 -16.42
N LEU A 21 13.56 8.16 -16.12
CA LEU A 21 13.09 9.47 -15.67
C LEU A 21 13.73 9.87 -14.32
N ALA A 22 13.88 8.93 -13.41
CA ALA A 22 14.51 9.17 -12.11
C ALA A 22 16.02 9.50 -12.27
N THR A 23 16.71 8.77 -13.14
CA THR A 23 18.13 8.99 -13.46
C THR A 23 18.34 10.34 -14.16
N GLU A 24 17.53 10.67 -15.15
CA GLU A 24 17.55 11.98 -15.81
C GLU A 24 17.35 13.12 -14.80
N ALA A 25 16.46 12.92 -13.82
CA ALA A 25 16.19 13.90 -12.76
C ALA A 25 17.39 14.16 -11.84
N GLU A 26 18.39 13.27 -11.77
CA GLU A 26 19.57 13.46 -10.92
C GLU A 26 20.45 14.61 -11.42
N THR A 27 20.53 14.79 -12.73
CA THR A 27 21.35 15.80 -13.39
C THR A 27 20.57 17.04 -13.83
N ALA A 28 19.24 16.93 -13.93
CA ALA A 28 18.38 18.02 -14.37
C ALA A 28 18.29 19.15 -13.35
N LYS A 29 18.16 20.40 -13.87
CA LYS A 29 17.91 21.60 -13.05
C LYS A 29 16.40 21.84 -12.88
N GLN A 30 16.02 22.60 -11.83
CA GLN A 30 14.65 23.08 -11.66
C GLN A 30 14.24 24.00 -12.83
N PRO A 31 12.98 23.94 -13.29
CA PRO A 31 11.86 23.12 -12.79
C PRO A 31 11.78 21.69 -13.37
N LEU A 32 12.61 21.36 -14.37
CA LEU A 32 12.59 20.08 -15.08
C LEU A 32 12.82 18.90 -14.12
N GLN A 33 13.75 19.03 -13.17
CA GLN A 33 14.01 18.01 -12.16
C GLN A 33 12.74 17.58 -11.42
N LYS A 34 11.91 18.56 -10.99
CA LYS A 34 10.66 18.29 -10.29
C LYS A 34 9.64 17.57 -11.18
N ALA A 35 9.57 17.97 -12.47
CA ALA A 35 8.68 17.34 -13.44
C ALA A 35 9.07 15.89 -13.71
N LEU A 36 10.36 15.60 -13.92
CA LEU A 36 10.88 14.25 -14.13
C LEU A 36 10.63 13.34 -12.92
N ARG A 37 10.90 13.81 -11.68
CA ARG A 37 10.61 13.05 -10.46
C ARG A 37 9.12 12.72 -10.30
N ARG A 38 8.25 13.67 -10.66
CA ARG A 38 6.80 13.43 -10.64
C ARG A 38 6.39 12.41 -11.69
N ALA A 39 6.90 12.52 -12.91
CA ALA A 39 6.61 11.58 -13.97
C ALA A 39 7.11 10.17 -13.66
N ALA A 40 8.31 10.04 -13.07
CA ALA A 40 8.85 8.75 -12.62
C ALA A 40 7.89 8.03 -11.64
N ARG A 41 7.32 8.74 -10.65
CA ARG A 41 6.33 8.15 -9.74
C ARG A 41 5.02 7.80 -10.45
N ARG A 42 4.55 8.65 -11.37
CA ARG A 42 3.30 8.43 -12.11
C ARG A 42 3.38 7.28 -13.09
N ALA A 43 4.58 6.94 -13.57
CA ALA A 43 4.78 5.81 -14.47
C ALA A 43 4.32 4.47 -13.86
N PHE A 44 4.35 4.33 -12.54
CA PHE A 44 3.80 3.14 -11.86
C PHE A 44 2.27 3.05 -11.95
N LEU A 45 1.58 4.18 -12.15
CA LEU A 45 0.11 4.28 -12.17
C LEU A 45 -0.48 4.35 -13.58
N TRP A 46 0.34 4.42 -14.61
CA TRP A 46 -0.21 4.41 -15.96
C TRP A 46 -1.00 3.12 -16.18
N PRO A 47 -2.22 3.22 -16.72
CA PRO A 47 -3.12 2.07 -16.83
C PRO A 47 -2.66 1.01 -17.83
N GLU A 48 -1.78 1.41 -18.78
CA GLU A 48 -1.22 0.61 -19.86
C GLU A 48 0.30 0.84 -19.94
N GLU A 49 1.02 -0.09 -20.55
CA GLU A 49 2.43 0.13 -20.87
C GLU A 49 2.58 1.23 -21.93
N ALA A 50 3.41 2.23 -21.66
CA ALA A 50 3.63 3.36 -22.57
C ALA A 50 4.07 2.90 -23.98
N ALA A 51 4.90 1.88 -24.06
CA ALA A 51 5.32 1.29 -25.33
C ALA A 51 4.16 0.66 -26.12
N GLN A 52 3.10 0.21 -25.44
CA GLN A 52 1.91 -0.32 -26.10
C GLN A 52 1.08 0.79 -26.75
N LEU A 53 0.92 1.94 -26.08
CA LEU A 53 0.25 3.12 -26.67
C LEU A 53 0.94 3.55 -27.97
N VAL A 54 2.27 3.67 -27.93
CA VAL A 54 3.05 4.06 -29.13
C VAL A 54 2.83 3.09 -30.30
N ARG A 55 2.83 1.79 -30.05
CA ARG A 55 2.54 0.75 -31.06
C ARG A 55 1.15 0.86 -31.67
N GLN A 56 0.18 1.35 -30.88
CA GLN A 56 -1.20 1.56 -31.32
C GLN A 56 -1.36 2.92 -32.03
N GLY A 57 -0.30 3.71 -32.19
CA GLY A 57 -0.36 5.05 -32.78
C GLY A 57 -1.04 6.09 -31.87
N ARG A 58 -1.17 5.81 -30.58
CA ARG A 58 -1.77 6.71 -29.60
C ARG A 58 -0.70 7.61 -28.98
N SER A 59 -1.14 8.78 -28.51
CA SER A 59 -0.25 9.76 -27.86
C SER A 59 0.07 9.34 -26.42
N LEU A 60 1.34 9.49 -26.01
CA LEU A 60 1.72 9.33 -24.61
C LEU A 60 1.16 10.44 -23.70
N GLU A 61 0.64 11.53 -24.28
CA GLU A 61 -0.02 12.60 -23.52
C GLU A 61 -1.37 12.15 -22.90
N GLU A 62 -1.90 11.00 -23.32
CA GLU A 62 -3.02 10.33 -22.64
C GLU A 62 -2.63 9.84 -21.23
N LEU A 63 -1.34 9.61 -20.99
CA LEU A 63 -0.83 9.16 -19.70
C LEU A 63 -0.69 10.31 -18.71
N SER A 64 -1.19 10.11 -17.49
CA SER A 64 -1.15 11.14 -16.46
C SER A 64 0.26 11.69 -16.22
N GLY A 65 0.42 13.02 -16.38
CA GLY A 65 1.66 13.73 -16.12
C GLY A 65 2.67 13.69 -17.26
N VAL A 66 2.27 13.21 -18.43
CA VAL A 66 3.06 13.29 -19.66
C VAL A 66 2.57 14.48 -20.48
N GLY A 67 3.41 15.51 -20.59
CA GLY A 67 3.19 16.64 -21.48
C GLY A 67 4.08 16.54 -22.74
N PRO A 68 4.02 17.52 -23.65
CA PRO A 68 4.71 17.46 -24.95
C PRO A 68 6.21 17.16 -24.87
N TYR A 69 6.89 17.68 -23.86
CA TYR A 69 8.33 17.40 -23.66
C TYR A 69 8.57 15.92 -23.31
N LEU A 70 7.83 15.39 -22.31
CA LEU A 70 7.98 14.01 -21.90
C LEU A 70 7.49 13.03 -22.97
N ASN A 71 6.45 13.38 -23.72
CA ASN A 71 6.00 12.61 -24.87
C ASN A 71 7.14 12.39 -25.87
N LYS A 72 7.89 13.44 -26.23
CA LYS A 72 9.06 13.32 -27.12
C LYS A 72 10.19 12.49 -26.51
N VAL A 73 10.51 12.71 -25.23
CA VAL A 73 11.61 12.01 -24.56
C VAL A 73 11.31 10.51 -24.42
N ILE A 74 10.14 10.18 -23.87
CA ILE A 74 9.73 8.78 -23.67
C ILE A 74 9.52 8.09 -25.01
N GLY A 75 8.90 8.77 -26.01
CA GLY A 75 8.74 8.24 -27.35
C GLY A 75 10.07 7.87 -27.99
N HIS A 76 11.08 8.74 -27.88
CA HIS A 76 12.43 8.45 -28.36
C HIS A 76 13.07 7.25 -27.65
N TRP A 77 12.89 7.10 -26.33
CA TRP A 77 13.38 5.94 -25.60
C TRP A 77 12.67 4.63 -26.00
N ILE A 78 11.38 4.69 -26.33
CA ILE A 78 10.63 3.52 -26.81
C ILE A 78 11.10 3.10 -28.20
N GLU A 79 11.38 4.06 -29.10
CA GLU A 79 11.89 3.79 -30.45
C GLU A 79 13.35 3.31 -30.44
N LYS A 80 14.17 3.88 -29.57
CA LYS A 80 15.59 3.61 -29.43
C LYS A 80 15.94 3.45 -27.95
N PRO A 81 15.69 2.25 -27.37
CA PRO A 81 15.89 2.03 -25.94
C PRO A 81 17.33 2.30 -25.53
N PRO A 82 17.56 3.22 -24.57
CA PRO A 82 18.89 3.40 -24.01
C PRO A 82 19.27 2.23 -23.12
N LEU A 83 20.55 2.17 -22.74
CA LEU A 83 20.97 1.27 -21.68
C LEU A 83 20.26 1.67 -20.37
N ILE A 84 19.50 0.75 -19.79
CA ILE A 84 18.81 0.98 -18.53
C ILE A 84 19.80 0.69 -17.40
N PRO A 85 20.11 1.67 -16.54
CA PRO A 85 21.02 1.43 -15.43
C PRO A 85 20.36 0.48 -14.41
N GLU A 86 21.17 -0.30 -13.71
CA GLU A 86 20.69 -1.06 -12.55
C GLU A 86 20.14 -0.08 -11.51
N PRO A 87 18.85 -0.16 -11.12
CA PRO A 87 18.28 0.77 -10.16
C PRO A 87 18.97 0.63 -8.79
N PRO A 88 19.27 1.73 -8.10
CA PRO A 88 19.76 1.67 -6.72
C PRO A 88 18.68 1.10 -5.78
N GLU A 89 19.08 0.59 -4.63
CA GLU A 89 18.17 -0.05 -3.66
C GLU A 89 16.92 0.77 -3.32
N ILE A 90 17.04 2.11 -3.32
CA ILE A 90 15.92 3.03 -3.04
C ILE A 90 14.84 3.04 -4.14
N ARG A 91 15.12 2.46 -5.32
CA ARG A 91 14.22 2.36 -6.47
C ARG A 91 13.90 0.91 -6.87
N LYS A 92 14.44 -0.09 -6.16
CA LYS A 92 14.20 -1.51 -6.46
C LYS A 92 12.89 -2.05 -5.90
N GLY A 93 12.35 -3.08 -6.57
CA GLY A 93 11.24 -3.88 -6.07
C GLY A 93 9.91 -3.12 -6.05
N PHE A 94 9.65 -2.31 -7.08
CA PHE A 94 8.35 -1.68 -7.33
C PHE A 94 7.73 -2.26 -8.61
N LEU A 95 6.44 -2.55 -8.57
CA LEU A 95 5.65 -2.98 -9.72
C LEU A 95 4.90 -1.79 -10.32
N SER A 96 4.75 -1.75 -11.64
CA SER A 96 3.76 -0.89 -12.27
C SER A 96 2.38 -1.56 -12.28
N LEU A 97 1.34 -0.77 -12.45
CA LEU A 97 -0.04 -1.27 -12.51
C LEU A 97 -0.26 -2.27 -13.67
N PRO A 98 0.26 -2.05 -14.89
CA PRO A 98 0.18 -3.06 -15.95
C PRO A 98 0.90 -4.36 -15.61
N GLN A 99 2.06 -4.31 -14.94
CA GLN A 99 2.77 -5.50 -14.49
C GLN A 99 1.95 -6.27 -13.44
N ALA A 100 1.37 -5.56 -12.47
CA ALA A 100 0.50 -6.17 -11.46
C ALA A 100 -0.71 -6.86 -12.11
N ARG A 101 -1.37 -6.19 -13.06
CA ARG A 101 -2.49 -6.74 -13.81
C ARG A 101 -2.12 -7.99 -14.61
N ALA A 102 -0.99 -7.94 -15.32
CA ALA A 102 -0.51 -9.10 -16.08
C ALA A 102 -0.24 -10.33 -15.18
N LEU A 103 0.24 -10.12 -13.96
CA LEU A 103 0.40 -11.20 -12.97
C LEU A 103 -0.96 -11.75 -12.50
N LEU A 104 -1.96 -10.88 -12.33
CA LEU A 104 -3.28 -11.24 -11.83
C LEU A 104 -4.19 -11.83 -12.91
N ASP A 105 -3.99 -11.50 -14.19
CA ASP A 105 -4.76 -12.04 -15.34
C ASP A 105 -4.69 -13.56 -15.40
N GLY A 106 -3.55 -14.15 -15.05
CA GLY A 106 -3.39 -15.60 -14.92
C GLY A 106 -4.12 -16.23 -13.73
N LYS A 107 -4.66 -15.42 -12.81
CA LYS A 107 -5.26 -15.85 -11.54
C LYS A 107 -6.50 -15.01 -11.16
N PRO A 108 -7.54 -14.98 -12.00
CA PRO A 108 -8.70 -14.09 -11.79
C PRO A 108 -9.45 -14.37 -10.48
N SER A 109 -9.29 -15.56 -9.89
CA SER A 109 -9.89 -15.91 -8.60
C SER A 109 -9.31 -15.08 -7.45
N TRP A 110 -8.12 -14.48 -7.59
CA TRP A 110 -7.53 -13.61 -6.57
C TRP A 110 -8.28 -12.28 -6.45
N LEU A 111 -8.55 -11.61 -7.58
CA LEU A 111 -9.36 -10.38 -7.56
C LEU A 111 -10.81 -10.65 -7.14
N LYS A 112 -11.42 -11.73 -7.67
CA LYS A 112 -12.82 -12.07 -7.37
C LYS A 112 -13.04 -12.53 -5.92
N GLY A 113 -12.01 -13.07 -5.29
CA GLY A 113 -12.09 -13.57 -3.90
C GLY A 113 -11.78 -12.54 -2.83
N LEU A 114 -11.30 -11.35 -3.22
CA LEU A 114 -10.97 -10.27 -2.30
C LEU A 114 -12.25 -9.73 -1.66
N GLN A 115 -12.29 -9.69 -0.32
CA GLN A 115 -13.48 -9.28 0.43
C GLN A 115 -13.44 -7.81 0.84
N GLY A 116 -12.27 -7.19 0.91
CA GLY A 116 -12.18 -5.79 1.34
C GLY A 116 -10.78 -5.20 1.30
N ASP A 117 -10.70 -3.95 1.73
CA ASP A 117 -9.49 -3.15 1.87
C ASP A 117 -9.35 -2.69 3.33
N LEU A 118 -8.16 -2.81 3.90
CA LEU A 118 -7.93 -2.67 5.34
C LEU A 118 -7.16 -1.40 5.73
N GLN A 119 -6.84 -0.53 4.75
CA GLN A 119 -6.25 0.77 5.04
C GLN A 119 -6.67 1.81 4.02
N MET A 120 -7.37 2.86 4.49
CA MET A 120 -7.75 4.03 3.70
C MET A 120 -8.08 5.23 4.61
N HIS A 121 -7.94 6.42 4.05
CA HIS A 121 -8.13 7.70 4.71
C HIS A 121 -9.32 8.47 4.14
N THR A 122 -9.93 9.31 4.97
CA THR A 122 -11.09 10.12 4.61
C THR A 122 -10.84 11.59 4.94
N GLN A 123 -11.87 12.42 4.74
CA GLN A 123 -11.85 13.83 5.13
C GLN A 123 -11.72 14.05 6.66
N TRP A 124 -11.76 12.99 7.46
CA TRP A 124 -11.47 13.05 8.90
C TRP A 124 -10.00 13.32 9.18
N SER A 125 -9.10 12.87 8.31
CA SER A 125 -7.68 13.20 8.37
C SER A 125 -7.22 13.90 7.08
N ASP A 126 -6.47 13.26 6.22
CA ASP A 126 -5.89 13.86 5.00
C ASP A 126 -6.41 13.26 3.70
N GLY A 127 -7.43 12.41 3.76
CA GLY A 127 -8.14 11.93 2.58
C GLY A 127 -9.06 12.99 1.97
N SER A 128 -9.38 12.85 0.69
CA SER A 128 -10.25 13.77 -0.05
C SER A 128 -11.72 13.32 -0.10
N GLY A 129 -11.98 12.02 0.09
CA GLY A 129 -13.32 11.45 0.07
C GLY A 129 -13.97 11.37 1.45
N SER A 130 -15.32 11.50 1.50
CA SER A 130 -16.08 11.15 2.69
C SER A 130 -16.16 9.63 2.89
N ILE A 131 -16.54 9.18 4.09
CA ILE A 131 -16.77 7.74 4.38
C ILE A 131 -17.79 7.17 3.39
N GLY A 132 -18.86 7.90 3.07
CA GLY A 132 -19.86 7.46 2.09
C GLY A 132 -19.29 7.28 0.68
N GLN A 133 -18.44 8.20 0.21
CA GLN A 133 -17.80 8.10 -1.10
C GLN A 133 -16.81 6.91 -1.17
N MET A 134 -16.07 6.65 -0.10
CA MET A 134 -15.21 5.45 -0.02
C MET A 134 -16.07 4.17 -0.05
N ALA A 135 -17.20 4.15 0.65
CA ALA A 135 -18.14 3.03 0.64
C ALA A 135 -18.73 2.79 -0.76
N GLU A 136 -19.13 3.83 -1.49
CA GLU A 136 -19.62 3.71 -2.88
C GLU A 136 -18.57 3.09 -3.81
N ALA A 137 -17.30 3.52 -3.70
CA ALA A 137 -16.20 2.95 -4.47
C ALA A 137 -15.94 1.48 -4.10
N ALA A 138 -16.13 1.11 -2.84
CA ALA A 138 -16.01 -0.27 -2.37
C ALA A 138 -17.17 -1.16 -2.86
N ILE A 139 -18.40 -0.64 -2.91
CA ILE A 139 -19.57 -1.33 -3.51
C ILE A 139 -19.29 -1.67 -4.99
N ALA A 140 -18.76 -0.71 -5.75
CA ALA A 140 -18.40 -0.94 -7.15
C ALA A 140 -17.38 -2.06 -7.34
N ARG A 141 -16.55 -2.31 -6.31
CA ARG A 141 -15.57 -3.41 -6.25
C ARG A 141 -16.14 -4.71 -5.68
N ARG A 142 -17.39 -4.69 -5.23
CA ARG A 142 -18.09 -5.83 -4.60
C ARG A 142 -17.42 -6.28 -3.30
N TYR A 143 -16.87 -5.33 -2.55
CA TYR A 143 -16.28 -5.63 -1.24
C TYR A 143 -17.38 -5.94 -0.21
N GLU A 144 -17.04 -6.81 0.73
CA GLU A 144 -17.87 -7.13 1.90
C GLU A 144 -17.62 -6.15 3.04
N TYR A 145 -16.39 -5.61 3.11
CA TYR A 145 -16.01 -4.61 4.11
C TYR A 145 -14.90 -3.67 3.62
N ILE A 146 -14.80 -2.53 4.29
CA ILE A 146 -13.64 -1.62 4.24
C ILE A 146 -13.33 -1.15 5.65
N ALA A 147 -12.05 -0.90 5.97
CA ALA A 147 -11.64 -0.32 7.24
C ALA A 147 -11.23 1.14 7.03
N ILE A 148 -11.90 2.07 7.73
CA ILE A 148 -11.50 3.47 7.76
C ILE A 148 -10.39 3.63 8.80
N THR A 149 -9.21 4.05 8.35
CA THR A 149 -7.97 4.09 9.14
C THR A 149 -7.38 5.49 9.19
N ASP A 150 -8.22 6.50 9.38
CA ASP A 150 -7.73 7.87 9.51
C ASP A 150 -6.63 7.96 10.57
N HIS A 151 -5.71 8.90 10.41
CA HIS A 151 -4.55 9.05 11.29
C HIS A 151 -4.93 9.44 12.71
N SER A 152 -4.23 8.92 13.71
CA SER A 152 -4.38 9.33 15.10
C SER A 152 -3.67 10.66 15.40
N LYS A 153 -4.05 11.30 16.49
CA LYS A 153 -3.72 12.70 16.87
C LYS A 153 -2.24 13.09 16.84
N GLY A 154 -1.32 12.13 16.96
CA GLY A 154 0.12 12.42 16.93
C GLY A 154 0.64 12.82 15.56
N LEU A 155 -0.06 12.48 14.48
CA LEU A 155 0.30 12.85 13.12
C LEU A 155 -0.41 14.13 12.66
N LYS A 156 -0.09 15.26 13.31
CA LYS A 156 -0.73 16.56 13.07
C LYS A 156 -0.64 17.05 11.63
N ILE A 157 0.44 16.72 10.91
CA ILE A 157 0.64 17.15 9.52
C ILE A 157 -0.37 16.50 8.56
N ALA A 158 -0.91 15.35 8.94
CA ALA A 158 -1.95 14.63 8.20
C ALA A 158 -3.35 14.83 8.83
N GLY A 159 -3.54 15.83 9.69
CA GLY A 159 -4.84 16.11 10.30
C GLY A 159 -5.32 15.04 11.28
N GLY A 160 -4.38 14.30 11.92
CA GLY A 160 -4.74 13.18 12.79
C GLY A 160 -5.76 13.51 13.88
N ILE A 161 -6.73 12.62 14.05
CA ILE A 161 -7.93 12.80 14.92
C ILE A 161 -7.67 12.36 16.35
N ASP A 162 -8.31 13.05 17.29
CA ASP A 162 -8.28 12.70 18.71
C ASP A 162 -9.43 11.76 19.12
N GLU A 163 -9.54 11.47 20.42
CA GLU A 163 -10.53 10.54 20.97
C GLU A 163 -11.97 11.03 20.82
N GLU A 164 -12.21 12.34 20.86
CA GLU A 164 -13.53 12.93 20.66
C GLU A 164 -13.94 12.82 19.19
N GLN A 165 -13.06 13.21 18.28
CA GLN A 165 -13.25 13.10 16.83
C GLN A 165 -13.42 11.63 16.40
N LEU A 166 -12.66 10.69 17.00
CA LEU A 166 -12.84 9.26 16.76
C LEU A 166 -14.24 8.78 17.17
N GLY A 167 -14.80 9.34 18.25
CA GLY A 167 -16.18 9.09 18.65
C GLY A 167 -17.22 9.63 17.66
N GLN A 168 -16.98 10.83 17.13
CA GLN A 168 -17.84 11.44 16.10
C GLN A 168 -17.77 10.66 14.77
N GLN A 169 -16.57 10.25 14.36
CA GLN A 169 -16.36 9.38 13.18
C GLN A 169 -17.10 8.04 13.33
N ALA A 170 -17.07 7.44 14.53
CA ALA A 170 -17.78 6.19 14.78
C ALA A 170 -19.30 6.36 14.61
N ALA A 171 -19.86 7.52 14.98
CA ALA A 171 -21.27 7.84 14.75
C ALA A 171 -21.60 8.01 13.26
N GLU A 172 -20.70 8.64 12.47
CA GLU A 172 -20.86 8.75 11.02
C GLU A 172 -20.77 7.35 10.36
N ILE A 173 -19.81 6.51 10.76
CA ILE A 173 -19.69 5.13 10.27
C ILE A 173 -20.97 4.33 10.55
N ALA A 174 -21.55 4.48 11.74
CA ALA A 174 -22.82 3.84 12.07
C ALA A 174 -23.95 4.29 11.14
N SER A 175 -24.08 5.61 10.92
CA SER A 175 -25.08 6.17 9.99
C SER A 175 -24.90 5.67 8.54
N VAL A 176 -23.64 5.58 8.07
CA VAL A 176 -23.34 5.04 6.74
C VAL A 176 -23.71 3.55 6.65
N ASN A 177 -23.40 2.76 7.69
CA ASN A 177 -23.76 1.35 7.74
C ASN A 177 -25.28 1.11 7.78
N ASP A 178 -26.03 1.97 8.46
CA ASP A 178 -27.51 1.93 8.48
C ASP A 178 -28.09 2.24 7.10
N ALA A 179 -27.56 3.27 6.42
CA ALA A 179 -27.94 3.61 5.07
C ALA A 179 -27.62 2.47 4.06
N LEU A 180 -26.43 1.87 4.15
CA LEU A 180 -26.03 0.72 3.34
C LEU A 180 -27.00 -0.44 3.53
N THR A 181 -27.36 -0.76 4.76
CA THR A 181 -28.31 -1.84 5.09
C THR A 181 -29.70 -1.53 4.51
N SER A 182 -30.18 -0.30 4.69
CA SER A 182 -31.51 0.13 4.21
C SER A 182 -31.59 0.09 2.68
N ASN A 183 -30.46 0.32 2.00
CA ASN A 183 -30.37 0.24 0.53
C ASN A 183 -30.04 -1.18 0.02
N GLY A 184 -30.00 -2.21 0.89
CA GLY A 184 -29.77 -3.60 0.51
C GLY A 184 -28.31 -3.95 0.16
N HIS A 185 -27.34 -3.11 0.55
CA HIS A 185 -25.92 -3.40 0.35
C HIS A 185 -25.37 -4.27 1.49
N ALA A 186 -24.57 -5.27 1.13
CA ALA A 186 -23.89 -6.15 2.09
C ALA A 186 -22.62 -5.53 2.69
N LEU A 187 -22.09 -4.46 2.09
CA LEU A 187 -20.86 -3.79 2.55
C LEU A 187 -20.98 -3.35 4.02
N ARG A 188 -19.88 -3.50 4.75
CA ARG A 188 -19.70 -2.99 6.11
C ARG A 188 -18.47 -2.09 6.18
N VAL A 189 -18.66 -0.90 6.75
CA VAL A 189 -17.57 0.02 7.08
C VAL A 189 -17.12 -0.29 8.51
N LEU A 190 -15.87 -0.72 8.67
CA LEU A 190 -15.27 -1.05 9.95
C LEU A 190 -14.70 0.21 10.60
N ARG A 191 -14.83 0.28 11.93
CA ARG A 191 -14.19 1.32 12.76
C ARG A 191 -12.74 0.92 12.99
N SER A 192 -11.82 1.70 12.46
CA SER A 192 -10.40 1.43 12.59
C SER A 192 -9.64 2.73 12.80
N ILE A 193 -8.34 2.65 12.95
CA ILE A 193 -7.43 3.79 13.03
C ILE A 193 -6.04 3.40 12.58
N GLU A 194 -5.34 4.30 11.91
CA GLU A 194 -3.90 4.24 11.78
C GLU A 194 -3.24 4.89 13.00
N LEU A 195 -2.92 4.04 13.99
CA LEU A 195 -2.36 4.46 15.26
C LEU A 195 -0.89 4.82 15.11
N ASN A 196 -0.57 6.09 15.33
CA ASN A 196 0.82 6.56 15.31
C ASN A 196 1.59 6.05 16.53
N LEU A 197 2.68 5.32 16.27
CA LEU A 197 3.51 4.71 17.29
C LEU A 197 4.78 5.51 17.51
N ASN A 198 5.15 5.67 18.78
CA ASN A 198 6.48 6.10 19.15
C ASN A 198 7.51 4.96 18.98
N PRO A 199 8.83 5.24 19.01
CA PRO A 199 9.85 4.19 18.89
C PRO A 199 9.84 3.10 19.97
N ALA A 200 9.11 3.31 21.08
CA ALA A 200 8.91 2.30 22.13
C ALA A 200 7.67 1.41 21.88
N GLY A 201 7.01 1.55 20.72
CA GLY A 201 5.83 0.77 20.36
C GLY A 201 4.52 1.20 21.03
N SER A 202 4.54 2.32 21.78
CA SER A 202 3.33 2.86 22.40
C SER A 202 2.56 3.73 21.42
N GLY A 203 1.25 3.57 21.38
CA GLY A 203 0.34 4.44 20.63
C GLY A 203 0.08 5.77 21.33
N ASP A 204 -0.46 6.71 20.60
CA ASP A 204 -0.76 8.08 21.02
C ASP A 204 -2.23 8.31 21.42
N MET A 205 -3.04 7.25 21.49
CA MET A 205 -4.46 7.28 21.84
C MET A 205 -4.75 6.51 23.14
N ASP A 206 -5.84 6.88 23.84
CA ASP A 206 -6.33 6.16 25.02
C ASP A 206 -6.74 4.72 24.64
N THR A 207 -6.23 3.74 25.38
CA THR A 207 -6.50 2.30 25.14
C THR A 207 -7.98 1.94 25.25
N ARG A 208 -8.77 2.66 26.09
CA ARG A 208 -10.22 2.45 26.19
C ARG A 208 -10.96 2.91 24.92
N CYS A 209 -10.44 3.90 24.20
CA CYS A 209 -10.98 4.28 22.90
C CYS A 209 -10.59 3.24 21.83
N LEU A 210 -9.34 2.80 21.82
CA LEU A 210 -8.85 1.78 20.90
C LEU A 210 -9.58 0.43 21.06
N SER A 211 -9.98 0.07 22.28
CA SER A 211 -10.71 -1.19 22.54
C SER A 211 -12.10 -1.25 21.90
N LYS A 212 -12.67 -0.11 21.53
CA LYS A 212 -14.00 -0.02 20.86
C LYS A 212 -13.91 -0.16 19.33
N LEU A 213 -12.70 -0.16 18.78
CA LEU A 213 -12.48 -0.28 17.34
C LEU A 213 -12.53 -1.74 16.90
N ASP A 214 -12.87 -1.96 15.65
CA ASP A 214 -12.89 -3.30 15.05
C ASP A 214 -11.46 -3.76 14.74
N LEU A 215 -10.61 -2.84 14.22
CA LEU A 215 -9.20 -3.06 13.91
C LEU A 215 -8.35 -1.86 14.36
N VAL A 216 -7.06 -2.10 14.58
CA VAL A 216 -6.04 -1.06 14.82
C VAL A 216 -4.80 -1.40 14.03
N LEU A 217 -4.39 -0.49 13.15
CA LEU A 217 -3.09 -0.54 12.47
C LEU A 217 -2.09 0.27 13.28
N GLY A 218 -0.98 -0.34 13.67
CA GLY A 218 0.12 0.35 14.33
C GLY A 218 1.19 0.76 13.33
N CYS A 219 1.42 2.06 13.19
CA CYS A 219 2.29 2.62 12.16
C CYS A 219 3.36 3.55 12.73
N PHE A 220 4.54 3.51 12.15
CA PHE A 220 5.62 4.43 12.50
C PHE A 220 5.74 5.55 11.48
N HIS A 221 5.60 6.81 11.91
CA HIS A 221 5.76 8.00 11.07
C HIS A 221 7.00 8.82 11.42
N SER A 222 7.61 8.56 12.58
CA SER A 222 8.79 9.29 13.04
C SER A 222 10.08 8.49 12.87
N ALA A 223 11.20 9.20 12.74
CA ALA A 223 12.55 8.62 12.70
C ALA A 223 12.76 7.55 11.60
N LEU A 224 12.04 7.65 10.46
CA LEU A 224 12.05 6.68 9.36
C LEU A 224 13.33 6.72 8.49
N ARG A 225 14.30 7.58 8.82
CA ARG A 225 15.61 7.70 8.14
C ARG A 225 16.78 7.16 8.99
N ARG A 226 16.48 6.56 10.13
CA ARG A 226 17.50 5.91 10.96
C ARG A 226 18.17 4.78 10.18
N LYS A 227 19.50 4.68 10.33
CA LYS A 227 20.31 3.65 9.65
C LYS A 227 20.60 2.46 10.56
N GLU A 228 20.52 2.67 11.88
CA GLU A 228 20.72 1.68 12.91
C GLU A 228 19.59 0.65 12.86
N ASP A 229 19.87 -0.55 13.36
CA ASP A 229 18.88 -1.60 13.52
C ASP A 229 17.70 -1.14 14.39
N GLN A 230 16.47 -1.41 13.94
CA GLN A 230 15.23 -1.02 14.61
C GLN A 230 14.40 -2.22 15.09
N THR A 231 15.01 -3.39 15.21
CA THR A 231 14.31 -4.63 15.57
C THR A 231 13.49 -4.48 16.84
N GLU A 232 14.09 -3.96 17.93
CA GLU A 232 13.39 -3.82 19.21
C GLU A 232 12.16 -2.89 19.13
N ARG A 233 12.18 -1.89 18.25
CA ARG A 233 11.05 -1.00 17.97
C ARG A 233 9.85 -1.80 17.42
N TYR A 234 10.10 -2.72 16.48
CA TYR A 234 9.06 -3.57 15.90
C TYR A 234 8.55 -4.62 16.88
N LEU A 235 9.45 -5.23 17.66
CA LEU A 235 9.05 -6.18 18.70
C LEU A 235 8.19 -5.51 19.76
N ALA A 236 8.52 -4.28 20.16
CA ALA A 236 7.71 -3.50 21.09
C ALA A 236 6.30 -3.20 20.51
N ALA A 237 6.21 -2.80 19.23
CA ALA A 237 4.94 -2.58 18.56
C ALA A 237 4.09 -3.86 18.49
N LEU A 238 4.70 -4.98 18.12
CA LEU A 238 3.98 -6.27 18.05
C LEU A 238 3.48 -6.76 19.42
N ARG A 239 4.22 -6.47 20.50
CA ARG A 239 3.77 -6.80 21.88
C ARG A 239 2.68 -5.87 22.40
N ASN A 240 2.38 -4.76 21.72
CA ASN A 240 1.30 -3.89 22.12
C ASN A 240 -0.06 -4.59 21.86
N PRO A 241 -0.87 -4.89 22.91
CA PRO A 241 -2.10 -5.69 22.76
C PRO A 241 -3.20 -4.95 21.97
N THR A 242 -3.08 -3.64 21.78
CA THR A 242 -4.10 -2.87 21.02
C THR A 242 -3.93 -3.00 19.52
N ILE A 243 -2.76 -3.44 19.03
CA ILE A 243 -2.42 -3.49 17.60
C ILE A 243 -2.75 -4.87 17.01
N HIS A 244 -3.45 -4.88 15.90
CA HIS A 244 -3.76 -6.09 15.12
C HIS A 244 -2.83 -6.24 13.91
N ILE A 245 -2.52 -5.14 13.25
CA ILE A 245 -1.76 -5.08 12.00
C ILE A 245 -0.59 -4.12 12.18
N LEU A 246 0.62 -4.54 11.79
CA LEU A 246 1.79 -3.67 11.67
C LEU A 246 1.75 -3.05 10.27
N GLY A 247 1.36 -1.77 10.18
CA GLY A 247 1.14 -1.05 8.93
C GLY A 247 2.43 -0.53 8.32
N HIS A 248 2.53 -0.51 6.99
CA HIS A 248 3.68 -0.10 6.14
C HIS A 248 5.04 -0.19 6.86
N PRO A 249 5.48 -1.40 7.24
CA PRO A 249 6.48 -1.62 8.29
C PRO A 249 7.82 -0.95 8.05
N ARG A 250 8.31 -0.92 6.80
CA ARG A 250 9.60 -0.27 6.48
C ARG A 250 9.50 1.24 6.42
N GLY A 251 8.35 1.78 6.05
CA GLY A 251 8.18 3.19 5.71
C GLY A 251 9.04 3.60 4.51
N ARG A 252 9.20 2.72 3.50
CA ARG A 252 9.93 3.02 2.27
C ARG A 252 9.12 3.91 1.34
N ILE A 253 9.79 4.72 0.50
CA ILE A 253 9.17 5.52 -0.56
C ILE A 253 10.13 5.56 -1.75
N PHE A 254 9.62 5.26 -2.96
CA PHE A 254 10.37 5.27 -4.21
C PHE A 254 11.18 6.57 -4.38
N ASN A 255 12.47 6.40 -4.63
CA ASN A 255 13.42 7.50 -4.89
C ASN A 255 13.45 8.61 -3.82
N TYR A 256 13.00 8.31 -2.59
CA TYR A 256 12.96 9.27 -1.49
C TYR A 256 13.47 8.71 -0.16
N ARG A 257 13.09 7.49 0.19
CA ARG A 257 13.44 6.86 1.47
C ARG A 257 13.52 5.34 1.31
N LEU A 258 14.67 4.77 1.70
CA LEU A 258 14.89 3.33 1.66
C LEU A 258 14.04 2.57 2.67
N GLY A 259 13.68 3.23 3.78
CA GLY A 259 12.98 2.64 4.90
C GLY A 259 13.92 2.09 5.98
N LEU A 260 13.34 1.65 7.07
CA LEU A 260 14.05 1.17 8.25
C LEU A 260 14.68 -0.20 8.01
N LYS A 261 15.72 -0.50 8.79
CA LYS A 261 16.41 -1.80 8.84
C LYS A 261 16.07 -2.51 10.15
N ALA A 262 15.84 -3.81 10.08
CA ALA A 262 15.60 -4.67 11.22
C ALA A 262 16.07 -6.10 10.91
N ASP A 263 16.21 -6.92 11.94
CA ASP A 263 16.21 -8.38 11.82
C ASP A 263 14.78 -8.85 11.49
N TRP A 264 14.44 -8.76 10.20
CA TRP A 264 13.10 -9.07 9.72
C TRP A 264 12.64 -10.50 10.04
N PRO A 265 13.49 -11.54 9.94
CA PRO A 265 13.13 -12.86 10.42
C PRO A 265 12.62 -12.84 11.86
N ARG A 266 13.34 -12.22 12.78
CA ARG A 266 12.94 -12.13 14.19
C ARG A 266 11.64 -11.33 14.40
N VAL A 267 11.44 -10.27 13.62
CA VAL A 267 10.17 -9.49 13.64
C VAL A 267 9.00 -10.34 13.16
N PHE A 268 9.18 -11.07 12.05
CA PHE A 268 8.12 -11.88 11.47
C PHE A 268 7.82 -13.14 12.31
N ASP A 269 8.83 -13.75 12.93
CA ASP A 269 8.62 -14.86 13.86
C ASP A 269 7.71 -14.44 15.03
N LEU A 270 7.96 -13.25 15.63
CA LEU A 270 7.08 -12.73 16.68
C LEU A 270 5.68 -12.37 16.17
N ALA A 271 5.57 -11.79 14.97
CA ALA A 271 4.26 -11.48 14.39
C ALA A 271 3.44 -12.76 14.16
N ALA A 272 4.08 -13.83 13.69
CA ALA A 272 3.44 -15.13 13.51
C ALA A 272 3.06 -15.79 14.83
N GLU A 273 3.93 -15.73 15.85
CA GLU A 273 3.66 -16.24 17.21
C GLU A 273 2.43 -15.59 17.83
N LEU A 274 2.29 -14.27 17.67
CA LEU A 274 1.16 -13.49 18.20
C LEU A 274 -0.07 -13.49 17.26
N ASP A 275 -0.04 -14.24 16.17
CA ASP A 275 -1.03 -14.27 15.07
C ASP A 275 -1.41 -12.88 14.54
N LYS A 276 -0.52 -11.89 14.67
CA LYS A 276 -0.68 -10.52 14.15
C LYS A 276 -0.32 -10.45 12.68
N ALA A 277 -0.99 -9.54 11.97
CA ALA A 277 -0.72 -9.36 10.55
C ALA A 277 0.39 -8.33 10.31
N VAL A 278 1.12 -8.51 9.22
CA VAL A 278 2.00 -7.49 8.63
C VAL A 278 1.41 -7.01 7.31
N GLU A 279 1.48 -5.72 7.08
CA GLU A 279 0.84 -5.13 5.91
C GLU A 279 1.71 -5.20 4.66
N ILE A 280 1.03 -5.33 3.52
CA ILE A 280 1.52 -4.89 2.22
C ILE A 280 0.73 -3.64 1.87
N ASP A 281 1.29 -2.47 2.14
CA ASP A 281 0.78 -1.19 1.66
C ASP A 281 0.94 -1.15 0.14
N ALA A 282 -0.18 -1.05 -0.55
CA ALA A 282 -0.26 -1.08 -2.01
C ALA A 282 -0.11 0.31 -2.65
N TYR A 283 0.13 1.37 -1.86
CA TYR A 283 0.33 2.69 -2.43
C TYR A 283 1.52 2.68 -3.41
N PRO A 284 1.36 3.21 -4.63
CA PRO A 284 2.26 2.92 -5.75
C PRO A 284 3.73 3.27 -5.52
N ASP A 285 4.02 4.34 -4.82
CA ASP A 285 5.40 4.73 -4.50
C ASP A 285 5.88 4.22 -3.13
N ARG A 286 5.05 3.45 -2.39
CA ARG A 286 5.42 2.75 -1.16
C ARG A 286 5.64 1.27 -1.41
N GLN A 287 4.59 0.52 -1.78
CA GLN A 287 4.61 -0.95 -1.97
C GLN A 287 5.39 -1.64 -0.84
N ASP A 288 4.96 -1.41 0.38
CA ASP A 288 5.64 -1.78 1.62
C ASP A 288 4.80 -2.81 2.42
N LEU A 289 5.20 -4.01 2.53
CA LEU A 289 6.51 -4.65 2.32
C LEU A 289 6.85 -4.92 0.84
N SER A 290 8.16 -4.91 0.55
CA SER A 290 8.69 -5.38 -0.73
C SER A 290 8.61 -6.91 -0.88
N LEU A 291 8.66 -7.40 -2.12
CA LEU A 291 8.49 -8.82 -2.45
C LEU A 291 9.41 -9.76 -1.63
N ASP A 292 10.66 -9.39 -1.46
CA ASP A 292 11.65 -10.15 -0.68
C ASP A 292 11.25 -10.28 0.80
N LEU A 293 10.73 -9.20 1.40
CA LEU A 293 10.25 -9.21 2.77
C LEU A 293 8.92 -9.95 2.92
N VAL A 294 8.03 -9.87 1.93
CA VAL A 294 6.80 -10.67 1.91
C VAL A 294 7.13 -12.18 1.84
N GLN A 295 8.16 -12.56 1.09
CA GLN A 295 8.65 -13.94 1.06
C GLN A 295 9.18 -14.40 2.41
N LEU A 296 9.89 -13.53 3.15
CA LEU A 296 10.34 -13.82 4.52
C LEU A 296 9.15 -13.93 5.49
N ALA A 297 8.19 -12.99 5.44
CA ALA A 297 6.99 -13.03 6.27
C ALA A 297 6.16 -14.31 6.02
N LYS A 298 6.01 -14.71 4.75
CA LYS A 298 5.40 -15.99 4.38
C LYS A 298 6.14 -17.18 5.01
N LYS A 299 7.49 -17.19 4.92
CA LYS A 299 8.31 -18.27 5.48
C LYS A 299 8.14 -18.41 7.00
N ALA A 300 8.01 -17.29 7.71
CA ALA A 300 7.71 -17.26 9.14
C ALA A 300 6.26 -17.65 9.45
N GLY A 301 5.36 -17.71 8.46
CA GLY A 301 3.95 -18.04 8.66
C GLY A 301 3.09 -16.84 9.07
N CYS A 302 3.52 -15.61 8.83
CA CYS A 302 2.74 -14.42 9.15
C CYS A 302 1.38 -14.39 8.46
N ARG A 303 0.39 -13.74 9.08
CA ARG A 303 -0.75 -13.19 8.37
C ARG A 303 -0.34 -11.95 7.60
N ILE A 304 -0.96 -11.76 6.44
CA ILE A 304 -0.77 -10.59 5.60
C ILE A 304 -2.04 -9.76 5.59
N SER A 305 -1.92 -8.46 5.73
CA SER A 305 -2.96 -7.48 5.44
C SER A 305 -2.64 -6.77 4.13
N LEU A 306 -3.65 -6.48 3.32
CA LEU A 306 -3.51 -5.61 2.16
C LEU A 306 -4.22 -4.29 2.46
N GLY A 307 -3.51 -3.19 2.34
CA GLY A 307 -4.04 -1.85 2.44
C GLY A 307 -3.70 -1.04 1.20
N THR A 308 -4.63 -0.23 0.69
CA THR A 308 -4.33 0.68 -0.42
C THR A 308 -3.67 1.96 0.05
N ASP A 309 -3.80 2.30 1.32
CA ASP A 309 -3.44 3.61 1.88
C ASP A 309 -4.11 4.75 1.07
N SER A 310 -5.34 4.45 0.59
CA SER A 310 -6.11 5.35 -0.28
C SER A 310 -6.50 6.63 0.43
N HIS A 311 -6.27 7.76 -0.23
CA HIS A 311 -6.70 9.09 0.20
C HIS A 311 -7.79 9.68 -0.72
N ASP A 312 -8.25 8.86 -1.69
CA ASP A 312 -9.28 9.21 -2.67
C ASP A 312 -9.99 7.94 -3.14
N PRO A 313 -11.32 7.97 -3.37
CA PRO A 313 -12.07 6.78 -3.79
C PRO A 313 -11.51 6.06 -5.03
N SER A 314 -10.91 6.80 -5.97
CA SER A 314 -10.30 6.21 -7.18
C SER A 314 -9.06 5.36 -6.89
N GLN A 315 -8.40 5.60 -5.76
CA GLN A 315 -7.16 4.94 -5.35
C GLN A 315 -7.37 3.52 -4.79
N LEU A 316 -8.61 3.10 -4.53
CA LEU A 316 -8.90 1.69 -4.18
C LEU A 316 -8.41 0.70 -5.26
N ALA A 317 -8.13 1.19 -6.48
CA ALA A 317 -7.50 0.41 -7.55
C ALA A 317 -6.07 -0.05 -7.22
N PHE A 318 -5.38 0.62 -6.31
CA PHE A 318 -4.01 0.29 -5.92
C PHE A 318 -3.88 -1.08 -5.27
N ILE A 319 -4.97 -1.62 -4.74
CA ILE A 319 -5.00 -2.98 -4.17
C ILE A 319 -4.40 -4.04 -5.11
N GLU A 320 -4.48 -3.82 -6.43
CA GLU A 320 -3.93 -4.71 -7.44
C GLU A 320 -2.40 -4.86 -7.30
N LEU A 321 -1.68 -3.81 -6.86
CA LEU A 321 -0.23 -3.85 -6.62
C LEU A 321 0.12 -4.75 -5.43
N GLY A 322 -0.56 -4.58 -4.31
CA GLY A 322 -0.37 -5.40 -3.10
C GLY A 322 -0.75 -6.86 -3.34
N LEU A 323 -1.86 -7.08 -4.04
CA LEU A 323 -2.35 -8.42 -4.38
C LEU A 323 -1.37 -9.16 -5.32
N ALA A 324 -0.81 -8.47 -6.32
CA ALA A 324 0.21 -9.02 -7.21
C ALA A 324 1.51 -9.35 -6.46
N CYS A 325 1.91 -8.51 -5.50
CA CYS A 325 3.06 -8.77 -4.63
C CYS A 325 2.84 -10.04 -3.80
N ALA A 326 1.68 -10.17 -3.12
CA ALA A 326 1.34 -11.34 -2.33
C ALA A 326 1.30 -12.64 -3.18
N LEU A 327 0.70 -12.56 -4.38
CA LEU A 327 0.67 -13.66 -5.34
C LEU A 327 2.08 -14.07 -5.76
N SER A 328 2.93 -13.10 -6.12
CA SER A 328 4.31 -13.34 -6.57
C SER A 328 5.20 -13.91 -5.46
N ALA A 329 4.94 -13.53 -4.21
CA ALA A 329 5.60 -14.13 -3.04
C ALA A 329 5.11 -15.56 -2.76
N GLY A 330 4.01 -15.98 -3.39
CA GLY A 330 3.37 -17.28 -3.17
C GLY A 330 2.72 -17.38 -1.79
N VAL A 331 2.19 -16.27 -1.26
CA VAL A 331 1.40 -16.27 -0.01
C VAL A 331 0.13 -17.06 -0.24
N LEU A 332 -0.25 -17.89 0.71
CA LEU A 332 -1.51 -18.63 0.65
C LEU A 332 -2.67 -17.68 0.98
N ARG A 333 -3.79 -17.80 0.26
CA ARG A 333 -4.96 -16.90 0.42
C ARG A 333 -5.52 -16.91 1.83
N GLU A 334 -5.52 -18.07 2.49
CA GLU A 334 -5.96 -18.28 3.88
C GLU A 334 -5.06 -17.59 4.92
N ARG A 335 -3.89 -17.10 4.50
CA ARG A 335 -3.02 -16.27 5.33
C ARG A 335 -3.18 -14.77 5.07
N ILE A 336 -4.05 -14.37 4.14
CA ILE A 336 -4.33 -12.97 3.80
C ILE A 336 -5.68 -12.58 4.39
N LEU A 337 -5.69 -11.59 5.30
CA LEU A 337 -6.90 -11.14 6.00
C LEU A 337 -8.02 -10.72 5.03
N ASN A 338 -7.64 -10.10 3.93
CA ASN A 338 -8.58 -9.57 2.93
C ASN A 338 -9.36 -10.65 2.17
N PHE A 339 -9.04 -11.95 2.34
CA PHE A 339 -9.84 -13.07 1.83
C PHE A 339 -10.79 -13.65 2.88
N MET A 340 -10.68 -13.24 4.15
CA MET A 340 -11.62 -13.61 5.19
C MET A 340 -12.97 -12.97 4.95
N ARG A 341 -14.05 -13.67 5.29
CA ARG A 341 -15.37 -13.06 5.38
C ARG A 341 -15.39 -12.08 6.57
N HIS A 342 -16.28 -11.10 6.53
CA HIS A 342 -16.40 -10.09 7.58
C HIS A 342 -16.43 -10.68 9.00
N ALA A 343 -17.24 -11.72 9.24
CA ALA A 343 -17.34 -12.37 10.55
C ALA A 343 -15.99 -13.01 10.98
N GLU A 344 -15.31 -13.70 10.06
CA GLU A 344 -14.03 -14.35 10.31
C GLU A 344 -12.94 -13.32 10.65
N LEU A 345 -12.93 -12.19 9.97
CA LEU A 345 -11.99 -11.08 10.23
C LEU A 345 -12.19 -10.53 11.65
N LEU A 346 -13.44 -10.29 12.05
CA LEU A 346 -13.74 -9.79 13.39
C LEU A 346 -13.45 -10.82 14.48
N ASP A 347 -13.68 -12.12 14.23
CA ASP A 347 -13.32 -13.20 15.14
C ASP A 347 -11.81 -13.26 15.35
N TRP A 348 -11.03 -13.19 14.27
CA TRP A 348 -9.58 -13.10 14.35
C TRP A 348 -9.13 -11.87 15.15
N ALA A 349 -9.68 -10.68 14.86
CA ALA A 349 -9.30 -9.45 15.55
C ALA A 349 -9.58 -9.52 17.05
N ARG A 350 -10.70 -10.14 17.45
CA ARG A 350 -11.01 -10.38 18.89
C ARG A 350 -10.03 -11.35 19.54
N ALA A 351 -9.64 -12.42 18.83
CA ALA A 351 -8.68 -13.40 19.34
C ALA A 351 -7.29 -12.77 19.57
N VAL A 352 -6.80 -11.98 18.63
CA VAL A 352 -5.48 -11.29 18.73
C VAL A 352 -5.40 -10.36 19.93
N ARG A 353 -6.50 -9.74 20.36
CA ARG A 353 -6.54 -8.86 21.56
C ARG A 353 -6.40 -9.60 22.88
N GLN A 354 -6.64 -10.89 22.89
CA GLN A 354 -6.63 -11.70 24.11
C GLN A 354 -5.25 -12.31 24.39
N VAL A 355 -4.33 -12.20 23.46
CA VAL A 355 -2.94 -12.66 23.56
C VAL A 355 -2.05 -11.52 24.04
#